data_a5df7c6c890bdada289380482caee584
#
_entry.id   a5df7c6c890bdada289380482caee584
#
_cell.length_a   1.000
_cell.length_b   1.000
_cell.length_c   1.000
_cell.angle_alpha   90.00
_cell.angle_beta   90.00
_cell.angle_gamma   90.00
#
_symmetry.space_group_name_H-M   'P 1'
#
loop_
_entity.id
_entity.type
_entity.pdbx_description
1 polymer ?
#
loop_
_entity_poly.entity_id
_entity_poly.type
_entity_poly.pdbx_seq_one_letter_code
_entity_poly.pdbx_strand_id
1 'polypeptide(L)'
;MSNPLHGNALERVAPTARTLGRTVRLGARSTWILVADIATGRFPWREAIVQAWFFVTVTAIPAVLLAVPFGVVIAVQIGSITKSVGANSMAGAVGGIAIMQQIAPMAAALLVGGAGASAVAAELGARTVRDEIDALRTMGIDPQRRLVSPRLLAVTIVSPMLAVLIVLMSILASFLVAILGQGVASGSYWLSFGTFASVTDLAICVVKAMIFGYLVVIVAAQRGLEARGGPRGVADGVNAAVVIGIVGCVVVNVLISQLVAMFIPPRMY
;
A
#
# COMPACT_ATOMS: atom_id res chain seq x y z
N MET A 1 -31.82 -21.29 31.42
CA MET A 1 -30.89 -20.15 31.26
C MET A 1 -29.58 -20.72 30.72
N SER A 2 -29.43 -20.77 29.40
CA SER A 2 -28.23 -21.30 28.72
C SER A 2 -27.23 -20.12 28.58
N ASN A 3 -26.03 -20.40 29.09
CA ASN A 3 -24.93 -19.43 29.18
C ASN A 3 -24.41 -19.04 27.78
N PRO A 4 -24.52 -17.75 27.31
CA PRO A 4 -24.16 -17.34 25.94
C PRO A 4 -22.64 -17.17 25.74
N LEU A 5 -21.79 -17.55 26.69
CA LEU A 5 -20.35 -17.26 26.65
C LEU A 5 -19.47 -18.43 26.15
N HIS A 6 -20.05 -19.56 25.76
CA HIS A 6 -19.31 -20.73 25.24
C HIS A 6 -19.56 -20.99 23.75
N GLY A 7 -19.87 -19.97 22.95
CA GLY A 7 -19.77 -20.08 21.50
C GLY A 7 -18.30 -20.31 21.13
N ASN A 8 -18.00 -21.53 20.68
CA ASN A 8 -16.66 -22.02 20.37
C ASN A 8 -15.87 -20.98 19.57
N ALA A 9 -14.67 -20.60 20.05
CA ALA A 9 -13.76 -19.71 19.33
C ALA A 9 -13.57 -20.17 17.86
N LEU A 10 -13.67 -21.46 17.61
CA LEU A 10 -13.66 -22.08 16.28
C LEU A 10 -14.83 -21.63 15.39
N GLU A 11 -16.03 -21.40 15.91
CA GLU A 11 -17.17 -20.91 15.12
C GLU A 11 -17.02 -19.46 14.69
N ARG A 12 -16.28 -18.65 15.44
CA ARG A 12 -15.97 -17.26 15.07
C ARG A 12 -14.76 -17.16 14.14
N VAL A 13 -13.82 -18.09 14.19
CA VAL A 13 -12.62 -18.11 13.34
C VAL A 13 -12.92 -18.74 11.97
N ALA A 14 -13.82 -19.71 11.88
CA ALA A 14 -14.15 -20.42 10.65
C ALA A 14 -14.59 -19.49 9.48
N PRO A 15 -15.48 -18.48 9.66
CA PRO A 15 -15.85 -17.56 8.58
C PRO A 15 -14.68 -16.67 8.13
N THR A 16 -13.82 -16.25 9.07
CA THR A 16 -12.64 -15.43 8.77
C THR A 16 -11.60 -16.24 7.98
N ALA A 17 -11.33 -17.48 8.38
CA ALA A 17 -10.41 -18.36 7.67
C ALA A 17 -10.92 -18.69 6.24
N ARG A 18 -12.22 -18.90 6.06
CA ARG A 18 -12.83 -19.11 4.73
C ARG A 18 -12.70 -17.88 3.84
N THR A 19 -12.84 -16.69 4.41
CA THR A 19 -12.66 -15.44 3.67
C THR A 19 -11.22 -15.24 3.24
N LEU A 20 -10.26 -15.46 4.14
CA LEU A 20 -8.83 -15.42 3.83
C LEU A 20 -8.47 -16.42 2.72
N GLY A 21 -8.97 -17.66 2.81
CA GLY A 21 -8.74 -18.67 1.77
C GLY A 21 -9.28 -18.24 0.40
N ARG A 22 -10.45 -17.60 0.36
CA ARG A 22 -11.02 -17.05 -0.89
C ARG A 22 -10.21 -15.91 -1.45
N THR A 23 -9.75 -14.99 -0.60
CA THR A 23 -8.87 -13.86 -1.00
C THR A 23 -7.56 -14.38 -1.60
N VAL A 24 -6.91 -15.33 -0.94
CA VAL A 24 -5.67 -15.94 -1.44
C VAL A 24 -5.90 -16.66 -2.77
N ARG A 25 -6.98 -17.42 -2.90
CA ARG A 25 -7.33 -18.12 -4.13
C ARG A 25 -7.62 -17.15 -5.28
N LEU A 26 -8.34 -16.06 -5.01
CA LEU A 26 -8.60 -15.00 -5.99
C LEU A 26 -7.28 -14.34 -6.41
N GLY A 27 -6.40 -14.02 -5.47
CA GLY A 27 -5.09 -13.46 -5.74
C GLY A 27 -4.24 -14.37 -6.62
N ALA A 28 -4.09 -15.63 -6.22
CA ALA A 28 -3.31 -16.62 -6.99
C ALA A 28 -3.85 -16.81 -8.41
N ARG A 29 -5.19 -16.93 -8.57
CA ARG A 29 -5.81 -17.07 -9.89
C ARG A 29 -5.64 -15.79 -10.73
N SER A 30 -5.86 -14.62 -10.16
CA SER A 30 -5.70 -13.34 -10.89
C SER A 30 -4.27 -13.11 -11.33
N THR A 31 -3.29 -13.48 -10.49
CA THR A 31 -1.86 -13.40 -10.84
C THR A 31 -1.50 -14.38 -11.95
N TRP A 32 -2.01 -15.62 -11.87
CA TRP A 32 -1.80 -16.59 -12.93
C TRP A 32 -2.38 -16.12 -14.27
N ILE A 33 -3.60 -15.58 -14.25
CA ILE A 33 -4.26 -15.02 -15.45
C ILE A 33 -3.43 -13.85 -15.99
N LEU A 34 -2.97 -12.94 -15.12
CA LEU A 34 -2.14 -11.78 -15.48
C LEU A 34 -0.87 -12.22 -16.21
N VAL A 35 -0.13 -13.16 -15.63
CA VAL A 35 1.14 -13.67 -16.20
C VAL A 35 0.87 -14.39 -17.53
N ALA A 36 -0.16 -15.23 -17.60
CA ALA A 36 -0.54 -15.95 -18.81
C ALA A 36 -0.96 -14.99 -19.94
N ASP A 37 -1.73 -13.93 -19.63
CA ASP A 37 -2.19 -12.96 -20.61
C ASP A 37 -1.05 -12.06 -21.12
N ILE A 38 -0.11 -11.69 -20.27
CA ILE A 38 1.11 -10.98 -20.68
C ILE A 38 1.95 -11.88 -21.58
N ALA A 39 2.18 -13.14 -21.20
CA ALA A 39 2.98 -14.10 -21.97
C ALA A 39 2.37 -14.42 -23.33
N THR A 40 1.03 -14.44 -23.43
CA THR A 40 0.30 -14.73 -24.70
C THR A 40 -0.01 -13.48 -25.54
N GLY A 41 0.40 -12.28 -25.07
CA GLY A 41 0.14 -11.01 -25.78
C GLY A 41 -1.33 -10.59 -25.81
N ARG A 42 -2.21 -11.24 -25.03
CA ARG A 42 -3.66 -10.97 -24.99
C ARG A 42 -4.07 -10.01 -23.88
N PHE A 43 -3.09 -9.44 -23.18
CA PHE A 43 -3.35 -8.56 -22.05
C PHE A 43 -3.94 -7.21 -22.51
N PRO A 44 -5.01 -6.71 -21.87
CA PRO A 44 -5.66 -5.46 -22.24
C PRO A 44 -4.88 -4.24 -21.70
N TRP A 45 -3.76 -3.91 -22.33
CA TRP A 45 -2.87 -2.80 -21.93
C TRP A 45 -3.58 -1.46 -21.81
N ARG A 46 -4.50 -1.18 -22.74
CA ARG A 46 -5.28 0.07 -22.71
C ARG A 46 -6.06 0.23 -21.41
N GLU A 47 -6.69 -0.85 -20.94
CA GLU A 47 -7.46 -0.83 -19.70
C GLU A 47 -6.53 -0.63 -18.49
N ALA A 48 -5.40 -1.32 -18.46
CA ALA A 48 -4.41 -1.17 -17.38
C ALA A 48 -3.86 0.26 -17.31
N ILE A 49 -3.56 0.90 -18.45
CA ILE A 49 -3.08 2.29 -18.51
C ILE A 49 -4.17 3.26 -18.02
N VAL A 50 -5.41 3.09 -18.44
CA VAL A 50 -6.53 3.94 -17.97
C VAL A 50 -6.71 3.80 -16.45
N GLN A 51 -6.67 2.59 -15.93
CA GLN A 51 -6.74 2.35 -14.49
C GLN A 51 -5.53 2.96 -13.75
N ALA A 52 -4.31 2.78 -14.26
CA ALA A 52 -3.12 3.38 -13.67
C ALA A 52 -3.21 4.92 -13.64
N TRP A 53 -3.65 5.54 -14.72
CA TRP A 53 -3.85 6.98 -14.78
C TRP A 53 -4.88 7.47 -13.77
N PHE A 54 -6.01 6.76 -13.66
CA PHE A 54 -7.03 7.05 -12.65
C PHE A 54 -6.46 6.99 -11.23
N PHE A 55 -5.70 5.94 -10.89
CA PHE A 55 -5.09 5.82 -9.57
C PHE A 55 -4.07 6.92 -9.30
N VAL A 56 -3.21 7.26 -10.26
CA VAL A 56 -2.23 8.35 -10.11
C VAL A 56 -2.93 9.68 -9.87
N THR A 57 -3.94 10.03 -10.66
CA THR A 57 -4.64 11.32 -10.52
C THR A 57 -5.38 11.46 -9.19
N VAL A 58 -5.96 10.37 -8.68
CA VAL A 58 -6.68 10.38 -7.41
C VAL A 58 -5.74 10.40 -6.20
N THR A 59 -4.56 9.76 -6.31
CA THR A 59 -3.67 9.56 -5.16
C THR A 59 -2.45 10.49 -5.14
N ALA A 60 -2.05 11.11 -6.25
CA ALA A 60 -0.84 11.94 -6.30
C ALA A 60 -0.93 13.18 -5.39
N ILE A 61 -2.02 13.93 -5.45
CA ILE A 61 -2.21 15.13 -4.60
C ILE A 61 -2.29 14.74 -3.11
N PRO A 62 -3.15 13.78 -2.68
CA PRO A 62 -3.13 13.30 -1.30
C PRO A 62 -1.77 12.77 -0.86
N ALA A 63 -0.97 12.15 -1.75
CA ALA A 63 0.37 11.67 -1.42
C ALA A 63 1.31 12.81 -1.02
N VAL A 64 1.31 13.91 -1.78
CA VAL A 64 2.12 15.09 -1.45
C VAL A 64 1.64 15.73 -0.14
N LEU A 65 0.32 15.91 0.03
CA LEU A 65 -0.26 16.48 1.24
C LEU A 65 0.03 15.65 2.50
N LEU A 66 0.19 14.35 2.35
CA LEU A 66 0.52 13.45 3.45
C LEU A 66 2.04 13.37 3.68
N ALA A 67 2.84 13.42 2.62
CA ALA A 67 4.29 13.33 2.68
C ALA A 67 4.94 14.52 3.42
N VAL A 68 4.44 15.74 3.16
CA VAL A 68 5.00 16.96 3.78
C VAL A 68 4.88 16.95 5.30
N PRO A 69 3.71 16.75 5.94
CA PRO A 69 3.60 16.65 7.38
C PRO A 69 4.46 15.53 7.98
N PHE A 70 4.51 14.36 7.36
CA PHE A 70 5.37 13.27 7.84
C PHE A 70 6.84 13.65 7.79
N GLY A 71 7.30 14.29 6.72
CA GLY A 71 8.67 14.80 6.62
C GLY A 71 9.00 15.82 7.73
N VAL A 72 8.07 16.73 8.02
CA VAL A 72 8.21 17.73 9.10
C VAL A 72 8.28 17.04 10.47
N VAL A 73 7.37 16.13 10.77
CA VAL A 73 7.33 15.38 12.05
C VAL A 73 8.64 14.63 12.27
N ILE A 74 9.13 13.93 11.25
CA ILE A 74 10.42 13.22 11.35
C ILE A 74 11.59 14.18 11.57
N ALA A 75 11.63 15.29 10.84
CA ALA A 75 12.69 16.28 11.02
C ALA A 75 12.74 16.81 12.47
N VAL A 76 11.58 17.14 13.03
CA VAL A 76 11.48 17.64 14.40
C VAL A 76 11.87 16.56 15.41
N GLN A 77 11.37 15.34 15.27
CA GLN A 77 11.66 14.23 16.17
C GLN A 77 13.15 13.84 16.12
N ILE A 78 13.68 13.58 14.93
CA ILE A 78 15.09 13.19 14.75
C ILE A 78 16.02 14.36 15.13
N GLY A 79 15.67 15.57 14.74
CA GLY A 79 16.48 16.75 15.09
C GLY A 79 16.56 17.00 16.59
N SER A 80 15.47 16.78 17.34
CA SER A 80 15.50 16.88 18.81
C SER A 80 16.42 15.82 19.43
N ILE A 81 16.37 14.59 18.95
CA ILE A 81 17.21 13.49 19.43
C ILE A 81 18.67 13.74 19.07
N THR A 82 18.98 14.05 17.81
CA THR A 82 20.37 14.31 17.38
C THR A 82 20.99 15.51 18.08
N LYS A 83 20.19 16.54 18.37
CA LYS A 83 20.62 17.70 19.14
C LYS A 83 20.93 17.34 20.59
N SER A 84 20.14 16.51 21.25
CA SER A 84 20.35 16.12 22.64
C SER A 84 21.62 15.28 22.85
N VAL A 85 22.05 14.53 21.82
CA VAL A 85 23.30 13.74 21.84
C VAL A 85 24.48 14.43 21.15
N GLY A 86 24.33 15.68 20.71
CA GLY A 86 25.39 16.45 20.06
C GLY A 86 25.72 16.00 18.63
N ALA A 87 24.87 15.16 17.99
CA ALA A 87 25.08 14.56 16.69
C ALA A 87 24.24 15.23 15.57
N ASN A 88 24.14 16.56 15.58
CA ASN A 88 23.34 17.34 14.62
C ASN A 88 23.67 17.03 13.15
N SER A 89 24.95 16.70 12.86
CA SER A 89 25.39 16.34 11.53
C SER A 89 24.75 15.05 10.98
N MET A 90 24.20 14.18 11.83
CA MET A 90 23.57 12.91 11.45
C MET A 90 22.07 13.02 11.20
N ALA A 91 21.47 14.20 11.34
CA ALA A 91 20.03 14.37 11.19
C ALA A 91 19.52 13.91 9.79
N GLY A 92 20.29 14.17 8.73
CA GLY A 92 19.96 13.74 7.37
C GLY A 92 19.97 12.22 7.21
N ALA A 93 20.97 11.55 7.79
CA ALA A 93 21.11 10.10 7.75
C ALA A 93 19.94 9.39 8.41
N VAL A 94 19.70 9.70 9.70
CA VAL A 94 18.67 9.03 10.51
C VAL A 94 17.28 9.34 9.99
N GLY A 95 17.01 10.61 9.63
CA GLY A 95 15.73 11.03 9.05
C GLY A 95 15.44 10.37 7.72
N GLY A 96 16.44 10.31 6.82
CA GLY A 96 16.31 9.70 5.51
C GLY A 96 16.02 8.20 5.57
N ILE A 97 16.74 7.45 6.40
CA ILE A 97 16.51 6.02 6.62
C ILE A 97 15.10 5.77 7.18
N ALA A 98 14.68 6.53 8.19
CA ALA A 98 13.34 6.40 8.77
C ALA A 98 12.23 6.64 7.74
N ILE A 99 12.40 7.65 6.88
CA ILE A 99 11.47 7.94 5.79
C ILE A 99 11.42 6.77 4.80
N MET A 100 12.56 6.30 4.31
CA MET A 100 12.62 5.26 3.27
C MET A 100 12.14 3.89 3.77
N GLN A 101 12.55 3.48 4.97
CA GLN A 101 12.27 2.13 5.45
C GLN A 101 10.87 1.95 6.04
N GLN A 102 10.29 3.01 6.63
CA GLN A 102 9.02 2.88 7.35
C GLN A 102 7.94 3.83 6.85
N ILE A 103 8.22 5.14 6.75
CA ILE A 103 7.17 6.12 6.54
C ILE A 103 6.61 6.06 5.13
N ALA A 104 7.48 6.09 4.13
CA ALA A 104 7.03 6.14 2.74
C ALA A 104 6.23 4.90 2.32
N PRO A 105 6.67 3.65 2.58
CA PRO A 105 5.87 2.49 2.23
C PRO A 105 4.56 2.42 3.04
N MET A 106 4.55 2.82 4.32
CA MET A 106 3.32 2.86 5.12
C MET A 106 2.34 3.93 4.63
N ALA A 107 2.83 5.13 4.31
CA ALA A 107 2.00 6.20 3.77
C ALA A 107 1.42 5.81 2.40
N ALA A 108 2.20 5.18 1.53
CA ALA A 108 1.71 4.62 0.28
C ALA A 108 0.63 3.55 0.52
N ALA A 109 0.83 2.66 1.50
CA ALA A 109 -0.14 1.65 1.88
C ALA A 109 -1.46 2.25 2.37
N LEU A 110 -1.40 3.31 3.19
CA LEU A 110 -2.59 4.02 3.68
C LEU A 110 -3.37 4.68 2.55
N LEU A 111 -2.68 5.30 1.58
CA LEU A 111 -3.31 5.95 0.43
C LEU A 111 -3.94 4.93 -0.52
N VAL A 112 -3.19 3.90 -0.89
CA VAL A 112 -3.71 2.84 -1.77
C VAL A 112 -4.78 2.04 -1.05
N GLY A 113 -4.61 1.75 0.25
CA GLY A 113 -5.59 1.06 1.09
C GLY A 113 -6.86 1.88 1.35
N GLY A 114 -6.75 3.19 1.48
CA GLY A 114 -7.88 4.09 1.64
C GLY A 114 -8.57 4.39 0.31
N ALA A 115 -7.97 5.27 -0.50
CA ALA A 115 -8.55 5.74 -1.75
C ALA A 115 -8.60 4.63 -2.83
N GLY A 116 -7.53 3.84 -2.95
CA GLY A 116 -7.45 2.77 -3.96
C GLY A 116 -8.43 1.63 -3.67
N ALA A 117 -8.45 1.13 -2.43
CA ALA A 117 -9.35 0.04 -2.05
C ALA A 117 -10.82 0.45 -2.16
N SER A 118 -11.15 1.67 -1.71
CA SER A 118 -12.52 2.18 -1.79
C SER A 118 -13.00 2.31 -3.24
N ALA A 119 -12.18 2.85 -4.13
CA ALA A 119 -12.51 3.00 -5.55
C ALA A 119 -12.74 1.63 -6.22
N VAL A 120 -11.82 0.66 -6.02
CA VAL A 120 -11.95 -0.68 -6.60
C VAL A 120 -13.17 -1.43 -6.06
N ALA A 121 -13.36 -1.41 -4.73
CA ALA A 121 -14.47 -2.12 -4.09
C ALA A 121 -15.82 -1.51 -4.47
N ALA A 122 -15.92 -0.17 -4.54
CA ALA A 122 -17.14 0.52 -4.93
C ALA A 122 -17.52 0.24 -6.38
N GLU A 123 -16.56 0.33 -7.31
CA GLU A 123 -16.83 0.09 -8.73
C GLU A 123 -17.23 -1.36 -8.99
N LEU A 124 -16.47 -2.34 -8.46
CA LEU A 124 -16.81 -3.76 -8.63
C LEU A 124 -18.10 -4.12 -7.90
N GLY A 125 -18.34 -3.56 -6.72
CA GLY A 125 -19.57 -3.75 -5.96
C GLY A 125 -20.79 -3.20 -6.69
N ALA A 126 -20.69 -2.00 -7.28
CA ALA A 126 -21.75 -1.42 -8.08
C ALA A 126 -22.08 -2.29 -9.31
N ARG A 127 -21.07 -2.82 -10.00
CA ARG A 127 -21.25 -3.75 -11.13
C ARG A 127 -21.87 -5.08 -10.69
N THR A 128 -21.51 -5.58 -9.50
CA THR A 128 -22.09 -6.81 -8.94
C THR A 128 -23.57 -6.63 -8.63
N VAL A 129 -23.95 -5.49 -8.02
CA VAL A 129 -25.35 -5.19 -7.68
C VAL A 129 -26.23 -4.95 -8.91
N ARG A 130 -25.65 -4.49 -10.02
CA ARG A 130 -26.36 -4.31 -11.31
C ARG A 130 -26.37 -5.56 -12.18
N ASP A 131 -25.96 -6.72 -11.65
CA ASP A 131 -25.87 -8.01 -12.36
C ASP A 131 -24.95 -8.00 -13.58
N GLU A 132 -24.08 -6.98 -13.75
CA GLU A 132 -23.13 -6.88 -14.86
C GLU A 132 -22.10 -8.03 -14.82
N ILE A 133 -21.72 -8.48 -13.61
CA ILE A 133 -20.79 -9.58 -13.41
C ILE A 133 -21.40 -10.90 -13.89
N ASP A 134 -22.68 -11.13 -13.63
CA ASP A 134 -23.37 -12.35 -14.07
C ASP A 134 -23.68 -12.30 -15.58
N ALA A 135 -23.96 -11.12 -16.12
CA ALA A 135 -24.05 -10.92 -17.56
C ALA A 135 -22.74 -11.26 -18.29
N LEU A 136 -21.59 -10.88 -17.74
CA LEU A 136 -20.27 -11.28 -18.30
C LEU A 136 -20.09 -12.78 -18.29
N ARG A 137 -20.49 -13.46 -17.20
CA ARG A 137 -20.41 -14.92 -17.07
C ARG A 137 -21.29 -15.64 -18.08
N THR A 138 -22.51 -15.16 -18.30
CA THR A 138 -23.43 -15.75 -19.30
C THR A 138 -22.92 -15.58 -20.72
N MET A 139 -22.16 -14.52 -21.00
CA MET A 139 -21.46 -14.31 -22.27
C MET A 139 -20.16 -15.12 -22.42
N GLY A 140 -19.82 -15.95 -21.44
CA GLY A 140 -18.56 -16.72 -21.45
C GLY A 140 -17.29 -15.92 -21.15
N ILE A 141 -17.43 -14.69 -20.66
CA ILE A 141 -16.30 -13.81 -20.34
C ILE A 141 -15.96 -13.96 -18.84
N ASP A 142 -14.70 -14.31 -18.52
CA ASP A 142 -14.24 -14.39 -17.13
C ASP A 142 -14.11 -12.96 -16.53
N PRO A 143 -14.93 -12.61 -15.50
CA PRO A 143 -14.87 -11.29 -14.87
C PRO A 143 -13.52 -10.98 -14.22
N GLN A 144 -12.82 -12.01 -13.71
CA GLN A 144 -11.49 -11.82 -13.10
C GLN A 144 -10.47 -11.36 -14.16
N ARG A 145 -10.51 -11.99 -15.33
CA ARG A 145 -9.63 -11.64 -16.45
C ARG A 145 -9.90 -10.24 -16.98
N ARG A 146 -11.17 -9.86 -17.08
CA ARG A 146 -11.58 -8.59 -17.69
C ARG A 146 -11.47 -7.40 -16.75
N LEU A 147 -11.78 -7.60 -15.44
CA LEU A 147 -11.95 -6.50 -14.49
C LEU A 147 -10.85 -6.45 -13.41
N VAL A 148 -10.40 -7.61 -12.89
CA VAL A 148 -9.45 -7.65 -11.77
C VAL A 148 -8.01 -7.58 -12.26
N SER A 149 -7.67 -8.35 -13.30
CA SER A 149 -6.29 -8.47 -13.80
C SER A 149 -5.66 -7.13 -14.22
N PRO A 150 -6.33 -6.25 -15.02
CA PRO A 150 -5.77 -4.95 -15.39
C PRO A 150 -5.57 -4.01 -14.19
N ARG A 151 -6.49 -4.04 -13.22
CA ARG A 151 -6.38 -3.23 -12.00
C ARG A 151 -5.24 -3.70 -11.11
N LEU A 152 -5.06 -5.02 -11.02
CA LEU A 152 -3.97 -5.60 -10.25
C LEU A 152 -2.62 -5.11 -10.77
N LEU A 153 -2.40 -5.14 -12.09
CA LEU A 153 -1.19 -4.61 -12.70
C LEU A 153 -1.04 -3.11 -12.45
N ALA A 154 -2.11 -2.34 -12.71
CA ALA A 154 -2.10 -0.89 -12.58
C ALA A 154 -1.68 -0.45 -11.18
N VAL A 155 -2.32 -0.97 -10.13
CA VAL A 155 -2.02 -0.56 -8.75
C VAL A 155 -0.68 -1.10 -8.28
N THR A 156 -0.28 -2.31 -8.69
CA THR A 156 1.03 -2.87 -8.37
C THR A 156 2.17 -2.01 -8.94
N ILE A 157 1.97 -1.32 -10.07
CA ILE A 157 2.95 -0.40 -10.65
C ILE A 157 2.84 1.01 -10.04
N VAL A 158 1.62 1.50 -9.80
CA VAL A 158 1.40 2.86 -9.29
C VAL A 158 1.84 2.99 -7.83
N SER A 159 1.63 1.97 -7.01
CA SER A 159 1.94 1.98 -5.58
C SER A 159 3.44 2.26 -5.29
N PRO A 160 4.44 1.63 -5.95
CA PRO A 160 5.83 2.02 -5.79
C PRO A 160 6.15 3.43 -6.33
N MET A 161 5.50 3.88 -7.39
CA MET A 161 5.67 5.26 -7.88
C MET A 161 5.21 6.28 -6.83
N LEU A 162 4.08 5.99 -6.15
CA LEU A 162 3.61 6.81 -5.03
C LEU A 162 4.58 6.78 -3.85
N ALA A 163 5.15 5.62 -3.52
CA ALA A 163 6.13 5.53 -2.44
C ALA A 163 7.38 6.37 -2.74
N VAL A 164 7.88 6.34 -3.97
CA VAL A 164 9.01 7.20 -4.40
C VAL A 164 8.63 8.69 -4.32
N LEU A 165 7.44 9.08 -4.76
CA LEU A 165 6.95 10.46 -4.64
C LEU A 165 6.88 10.90 -3.17
N ILE A 166 6.39 10.03 -2.28
CA ILE A 166 6.33 10.29 -0.84
C ILE A 166 7.74 10.43 -0.25
N VAL A 167 8.69 9.56 -0.63
CA VAL A 167 10.10 9.68 -0.22
C VAL A 167 10.66 11.04 -0.59
N LEU A 168 10.52 11.44 -1.84
CA LEU A 168 11.05 12.71 -2.34
C LEU A 168 10.47 13.91 -1.59
N MET A 169 9.14 13.96 -1.44
CA MET A 169 8.46 15.08 -0.77
C MET A 169 8.73 15.11 0.73
N SER A 170 8.82 13.95 1.39
CA SER A 170 9.13 13.88 2.82
C SER A 170 10.58 14.27 3.11
N ILE A 171 11.54 13.85 2.27
CA ILE A 171 12.94 14.26 2.42
C ILE A 171 13.09 15.76 2.18
N LEU A 172 12.43 16.32 1.17
CA LEU A 172 12.45 17.74 0.89
C LEU A 172 11.89 18.56 2.08
N ALA A 173 10.75 18.13 2.64
CA ALA A 173 10.16 18.76 3.82
C ALA A 173 11.08 18.64 5.06
N SER A 174 11.66 17.46 5.27
CA SER A 174 12.62 17.22 6.35
C SER A 174 13.87 18.09 6.22
N PHE A 175 14.41 18.24 5.03
CA PHE A 175 15.55 19.10 4.72
C PHE A 175 15.25 20.57 5.03
N LEU A 176 14.12 21.10 4.60
CA LEU A 176 13.73 22.47 4.88
C LEU A 176 13.61 22.75 6.38
N VAL A 177 13.00 21.85 7.13
CA VAL A 177 12.86 22.00 8.60
C VAL A 177 14.21 21.88 9.30
N ALA A 178 15.09 20.96 8.87
CA ALA A 178 16.41 20.80 9.46
C ALA A 178 17.28 22.07 9.30
N ILE A 179 17.21 22.72 8.14
CA ILE A 179 17.99 23.96 7.91
C ILE A 179 17.35 25.16 8.60
N LEU A 180 16.06 25.43 8.34
CA LEU A 180 15.38 26.63 8.77
C LEU A 180 15.03 26.61 10.27
N GLY A 181 14.67 25.43 10.79
CA GLY A 181 14.22 25.26 12.17
C GLY A 181 15.31 24.83 13.16
N GLN A 182 16.31 24.08 12.71
CA GLN A 182 17.30 23.47 13.59
C GLN A 182 18.72 23.96 13.38
N GLY A 183 18.98 24.75 12.33
CA GLY A 183 20.29 25.34 12.04
C GLY A 183 21.31 24.30 11.54
N VAL A 184 20.87 23.18 10.99
CA VAL A 184 21.76 22.17 10.39
C VAL A 184 22.35 22.72 9.09
N ALA A 185 23.67 22.62 8.91
CA ALA A 185 24.29 23.03 7.66
C ALA A 185 23.83 22.15 6.49
N SER A 186 23.43 22.76 5.38
CA SER A 186 22.91 22.05 4.19
C SER A 186 23.86 20.97 3.67
N GLY A 187 25.16 21.28 3.63
CA GLY A 187 26.19 20.33 3.22
C GLY A 187 26.29 19.12 4.14
N SER A 188 26.18 19.33 5.46
CA SER A 188 26.19 18.26 6.45
C SER A 188 24.97 17.34 6.33
N TYR A 189 23.79 17.91 6.07
CA TYR A 189 22.58 17.13 5.85
C TYR A 189 22.70 16.17 4.65
N TRP A 190 23.09 16.72 3.47
CA TRP A 190 23.22 15.91 2.26
C TRP A 190 24.38 14.92 2.31
N LEU A 191 25.50 15.29 2.94
CA LEU A 191 26.63 14.39 3.12
C LEU A 191 26.23 13.17 3.98
N SER A 192 25.60 13.42 5.13
CA SER A 192 25.16 12.34 6.01
C SER A 192 24.06 11.50 5.36
N PHE A 193 23.11 12.12 4.68
CA PHE A 193 22.08 11.40 3.90
C PHE A 193 22.72 10.49 2.85
N GLY A 194 23.62 11.04 2.01
CA GLY A 194 24.25 10.26 0.92
C GLY A 194 25.19 9.14 1.41
N THR A 195 25.75 9.28 2.61
CA THR A 195 26.61 8.25 3.20
C THR A 195 25.82 7.05 3.73
N PHE A 196 24.66 7.29 4.33
CA PHE A 196 23.90 6.26 5.04
C PHE A 196 22.66 5.78 4.27
N ALA A 197 21.99 6.64 3.50
CA ALA A 197 20.87 6.25 2.66
C ALA A 197 21.37 5.45 1.45
N SER A 198 20.95 4.21 1.37
CA SER A 198 21.41 3.27 0.35
C SER A 198 20.35 3.05 -0.72
N VAL A 199 20.77 2.74 -1.94
CA VAL A 199 19.88 2.27 -3.02
C VAL A 199 19.11 1.02 -2.58
N THR A 200 19.68 0.22 -1.70
CA THR A 200 19.03 -0.95 -1.11
C THR A 200 17.80 -0.55 -0.29
N ASP A 201 17.87 0.55 0.49
CA ASP A 201 16.73 1.02 1.29
C ASP A 201 15.59 1.49 0.40
N LEU A 202 15.92 2.20 -0.69
CA LEU A 202 14.94 2.59 -1.70
C LEU A 202 14.34 1.38 -2.40
N ALA A 203 15.14 0.37 -2.74
CA ALA A 203 14.64 -0.87 -3.35
C ALA A 203 13.68 -1.62 -2.41
N ILE A 204 14.01 -1.71 -1.11
CA ILE A 204 13.13 -2.29 -0.10
C ILE A 204 11.81 -1.51 0.01
N CYS A 205 11.88 -0.17 0.01
CA CYS A 205 10.70 0.70 0.00
C CYS A 205 9.78 0.39 -1.20
N VAL A 206 10.35 0.33 -2.40
CA VAL A 206 9.64 0.03 -3.66
C VAL A 206 9.00 -1.36 -3.61
N VAL A 207 9.74 -2.38 -3.19
CA VAL A 207 9.22 -3.76 -3.08
C VAL A 207 8.09 -3.86 -2.04
N LYS A 208 8.24 -3.22 -0.87
CA LYS A 208 7.17 -3.15 0.13
C LYS A 208 5.92 -2.52 -0.46
N ALA A 209 6.05 -1.37 -1.13
CA ALA A 209 4.93 -0.67 -1.74
C ALA A 209 4.24 -1.51 -2.84
N MET A 210 4.99 -2.26 -3.66
CA MET A 210 4.41 -3.21 -4.63
C MET A 210 3.56 -4.28 -3.95
N ILE A 211 4.08 -4.89 -2.89
CA ILE A 211 3.37 -5.93 -2.13
C ILE A 211 2.09 -5.36 -1.51
N PHE A 212 2.14 -4.14 -0.97
CA PHE A 212 0.97 -3.48 -0.39
C PHE A 212 -0.09 -3.17 -1.44
N GLY A 213 0.31 -2.61 -2.59
CA GLY A 213 -0.60 -2.37 -3.70
C GLY A 213 -1.29 -3.65 -4.19
N TYR A 214 -0.52 -4.72 -4.37
CA TYR A 214 -1.03 -6.03 -4.73
C TYR A 214 -2.06 -6.56 -3.71
N LEU A 215 -1.71 -6.55 -2.42
CA LEU A 215 -2.57 -7.02 -1.33
C LEU A 215 -3.88 -6.24 -1.28
N VAL A 216 -3.81 -4.92 -1.34
CA VAL A 216 -4.98 -4.03 -1.26
C VAL A 216 -5.95 -4.29 -2.40
N VAL A 217 -5.46 -4.41 -3.65
CA VAL A 217 -6.35 -4.64 -4.80
C VAL A 217 -7.05 -5.99 -4.72
N ILE A 218 -6.35 -7.03 -4.27
CA ILE A 218 -6.97 -8.35 -4.12
C ILE A 218 -8.08 -8.33 -3.09
N VAL A 219 -7.83 -7.71 -1.92
CA VAL A 219 -8.83 -7.57 -0.87
C VAL A 219 -10.02 -6.74 -1.35
N ALA A 220 -9.77 -5.61 -2.02
CA ALA A 220 -10.80 -4.74 -2.54
C ALA A 220 -11.65 -5.41 -3.64
N ALA A 221 -10.99 -6.13 -4.56
CA ALA A 221 -11.68 -6.87 -5.60
C ALA A 221 -12.56 -8.00 -5.02
N GLN A 222 -12.05 -8.72 -4.03
CA GLN A 222 -12.84 -9.74 -3.34
C GLN A 222 -14.09 -9.15 -2.70
N ARG A 223 -13.95 -8.07 -1.93
CA ARG A 223 -15.07 -7.44 -1.23
C ARG A 223 -16.08 -6.83 -2.21
N GLY A 224 -15.61 -6.22 -3.30
CA GLY A 224 -16.49 -5.70 -4.34
C GLY A 224 -17.27 -6.80 -5.07
N LEU A 225 -16.62 -7.88 -5.46
CA LEU A 225 -17.27 -9.02 -6.14
C LEU A 225 -18.23 -9.82 -5.24
N GLU A 226 -18.10 -9.71 -3.92
CA GLU A 226 -18.98 -10.35 -2.93
C GLU A 226 -20.09 -9.42 -2.41
N ALA A 227 -20.16 -8.17 -2.88
CA ALA A 227 -21.19 -7.22 -2.46
C ALA A 227 -22.60 -7.74 -2.78
N ARG A 228 -23.48 -7.75 -1.77
CA ARG A 228 -24.88 -8.22 -1.89
C ARG A 228 -25.80 -7.28 -1.11
N GLY A 229 -27.07 -7.23 -1.52
CA GLY A 229 -28.07 -6.42 -0.81
C GLY A 229 -28.11 -4.96 -1.24
N GLY A 230 -27.75 -4.68 -2.50
CA GLY A 230 -27.89 -3.35 -3.09
C GLY A 230 -26.82 -2.34 -2.63
N PRO A 231 -27.13 -1.02 -2.67
CA PRO A 231 -26.18 0.04 -2.36
C PRO A 231 -25.57 -0.05 -0.95
N ARG A 232 -26.34 -0.54 0.03
CA ARG A 232 -25.86 -0.75 1.40
C ARG A 232 -24.77 -1.82 1.46
N GLY A 233 -24.96 -2.92 0.73
CA GLY A 233 -23.94 -3.98 0.67
C GLY A 233 -22.66 -3.55 -0.04
N VAL A 234 -22.75 -2.62 -1.01
CA VAL A 234 -21.56 -2.00 -1.62
C VAL A 234 -20.80 -1.17 -0.58
N ALA A 235 -21.49 -0.33 0.20
CA ALA A 235 -20.87 0.48 1.24
C ALA A 235 -20.20 -0.37 2.32
N ASP A 236 -20.85 -1.45 2.78
CA ASP A 236 -20.27 -2.41 3.74
C ASP A 236 -19.03 -3.12 3.16
N GLY A 237 -19.08 -3.49 1.88
CA GLY A 237 -17.96 -4.08 1.15
C GLY A 237 -16.76 -3.13 1.05
N VAL A 238 -17.00 -1.85 0.76
CA VAL A 238 -15.99 -0.80 0.71
C VAL A 238 -15.33 -0.60 2.07
N ASN A 239 -16.11 -0.43 3.13
CA ASN A 239 -15.57 -0.28 4.48
C ASN A 239 -14.72 -1.48 4.90
N ALA A 240 -15.22 -2.70 4.64
CA ALA A 240 -14.47 -3.92 4.93
C ALA A 240 -13.17 -4.01 4.11
N ALA A 241 -13.19 -3.60 2.83
CA ALA A 241 -12.00 -3.61 1.97
C ALA A 241 -10.91 -2.67 2.50
N VAL A 242 -11.27 -1.44 2.88
CA VAL A 242 -10.35 -0.45 3.44
C VAL A 242 -9.74 -0.93 4.74
N VAL A 243 -10.55 -1.38 5.70
CA VAL A 243 -10.08 -1.82 7.01
C VAL A 243 -9.15 -3.04 6.87
N ILE A 244 -9.57 -4.07 6.14
CA ILE A 244 -8.79 -5.30 5.98
C ILE A 244 -7.52 -5.02 5.16
N GLY A 245 -7.61 -4.18 4.13
CA GLY A 245 -6.46 -3.76 3.31
C GLY A 245 -5.39 -3.06 4.15
N ILE A 246 -5.77 -2.05 4.92
CA ILE A 246 -4.84 -1.29 5.78
C ILE A 246 -4.23 -2.19 6.86
N VAL A 247 -5.06 -2.94 7.61
CA VAL A 247 -4.57 -3.85 8.66
C VAL A 247 -3.64 -4.91 8.06
N GLY A 248 -4.00 -5.49 6.91
CA GLY A 248 -3.15 -6.43 6.19
C GLY A 248 -1.80 -5.83 5.81
N CYS A 249 -1.78 -4.60 5.29
CA CYS A 249 -0.52 -3.90 4.97
C CYS A 249 0.35 -3.65 6.21
N VAL A 250 -0.25 -3.27 7.35
CA VAL A 250 0.50 -3.07 8.61
C VAL A 250 1.15 -4.37 9.06
N VAL A 251 0.39 -5.48 9.06
CA VAL A 251 0.93 -6.79 9.44
C VAL A 251 2.08 -7.22 8.52
N VAL A 252 1.86 -7.10 7.21
CA VAL A 252 2.89 -7.44 6.21
C VAL A 252 4.10 -6.52 6.31
N ASN A 253 3.91 -5.22 6.62
CA ASN A 253 5.03 -4.29 6.85
C ASN A 253 5.91 -4.74 8.02
N VAL A 254 5.30 -5.13 9.14
CA VAL A 254 6.06 -5.63 10.30
C VAL A 254 6.83 -6.90 9.94
N LEU A 255 6.18 -7.86 9.26
CA LEU A 255 6.83 -9.10 8.83
C LEU A 255 8.01 -8.84 7.89
N ILE A 256 7.84 -8.00 6.87
CA ILE A 256 8.93 -7.67 5.94
C ILE A 256 10.04 -6.92 6.67
N SER A 257 9.72 -5.97 7.57
CA SER A 257 10.73 -5.24 8.32
C SER A 257 11.57 -6.16 9.21
N GLN A 258 10.95 -7.15 9.85
CA GLN A 258 11.67 -8.15 10.64
C GLN A 258 12.55 -9.05 9.78
N LEU A 259 12.04 -9.50 8.63
CA LEU A 259 12.84 -10.28 7.69
C LEU A 259 14.05 -9.49 7.18
N VAL A 260 13.85 -8.24 6.79
CA VAL A 260 14.95 -7.36 6.35
C VAL A 260 15.99 -7.20 7.46
N ALA A 261 15.56 -6.96 8.70
CA ALA A 261 16.48 -6.82 9.83
C ALA A 261 17.28 -8.10 10.16
N MET A 262 16.73 -9.29 9.85
CA MET A 262 17.43 -10.57 10.05
C MET A 262 18.49 -10.83 8.96
N PHE A 263 18.21 -10.47 7.71
CA PHE A 263 19.08 -10.80 6.56
C PHE A 263 20.02 -9.67 6.15
N ILE A 264 19.69 -8.43 6.48
CA ILE A 264 20.48 -7.25 6.17
C ILE A 264 20.81 -6.57 7.50
N PRO A 265 21.94 -6.97 8.14
CA PRO A 265 22.35 -6.35 9.40
C PRO A 265 22.59 -4.84 9.21
N PRO A 266 22.25 -4.02 10.21
CA PRO A 266 22.51 -2.59 10.14
C PRO A 266 24.03 -2.37 9.89
N ARG A 267 24.32 -1.57 8.88
CA ARG A 267 25.72 -1.22 8.58
C ARG A 267 26.23 -0.36 9.72
N MET A 268 26.97 -0.98 10.63
CA MET A 268 27.78 -0.27 11.62
C MET A 268 29.09 0.10 10.92
N TYR A 269 29.23 1.36 10.54
CA TYR A 269 30.47 1.98 10.13
C TYR A 269 30.95 2.95 11.19
#